data_6afff78c3229c1e49db4ab421f323e70
#
_entry.id   6afff78c3229c1e49db4ab421f323e70
#
_cell.length_a   1.000
_cell.length_b   1.000
_cell.length_c   1.000
_cell.angle_alpha   90.00
_cell.angle_beta   90.00
_cell.angle_gamma   90.00
#
_symmetry.space_group_name_H-M   'P 1'
#
loop_
_entity.id
_entity.type
_entity.pdbx_description
1 polymer ?
#
loop_
_entity_poly.entity_id
_entity_poly.type
_entity_poly.pdbx_seq_one_letter_code
_entity_poly.pdbx_strand_id
1 'polypeptide(L)'
;IMTHRKNISALDGNDIFEDVITLVIDSHYSRMPVYSDTIDNIIGVLHIKETLSYSRQPELLKKPIKEIDGLIRPVDFIPETRNINALFQEMQSAKEHMVIVVDEYGQTAGLVTMEDILEEIVGNILDEHDEEDTYIEKKPDGTFVMNGMTPLEEVGEALNLDFEDEDYDTLNGLLISLIDKIPSEHEVFEAVSYTHLTLPTTSRV
;
A
#
# COMPACT_ATOMS: atom_id res chain seq x y z
N ILE A 1 3.96 0.41 -8.27
CA ILE A 1 3.96 1.17 -7.01
C ILE A 1 2.70 2.02 -6.81
N MET A 2 1.87 2.18 -7.82
CA MET A 2 0.67 3.03 -7.79
C MET A 2 -0.46 2.39 -6.97
N THR A 3 -1.10 3.17 -6.09
CA THR A 3 -2.40 2.80 -5.52
C THR A 3 -3.47 2.88 -6.61
N HIS A 4 -4.03 1.73 -6.99
CA HIS A 4 -5.00 1.65 -8.08
C HIS A 4 -6.31 2.37 -7.73
N ARG A 5 -7.00 2.98 -8.74
CA ARG A 5 -8.23 3.78 -8.59
C ARG A 5 -9.31 3.15 -7.70
N LYS A 6 -9.44 1.83 -7.71
CA LYS A 6 -10.43 1.09 -6.89
C LYS A 6 -10.15 1.15 -5.39
N ASN A 7 -8.90 1.43 -5.03
CA ASN A 7 -8.41 1.45 -3.64
C ASN A 7 -8.17 2.89 -3.15
N ILE A 8 -8.46 3.89 -3.96
CA ILE A 8 -8.32 5.30 -3.57
C ILE A 8 -9.43 5.66 -2.59
N SER A 9 -9.06 6.09 -1.39
CA SER A 9 -9.95 6.79 -0.47
C SER A 9 -10.01 8.25 -0.86
N ALA A 10 -11.11 8.69 -1.46
CA ALA A 10 -11.30 10.06 -1.94
C ALA A 10 -12.59 10.67 -1.37
N LEU A 11 -12.65 11.99 -1.33
CA LEU A 11 -13.79 12.78 -0.83
C LEU A 11 -14.58 13.40 -2.00
N ASP A 12 -15.90 13.46 -1.88
CA ASP A 12 -16.72 14.23 -2.82
C ASP A 12 -16.63 15.72 -2.47
N GLY A 13 -16.30 16.55 -3.45
CA GLY A 13 -16.28 18.00 -3.29
C GLY A 13 -17.61 18.61 -2.86
N ASN A 14 -18.72 17.90 -3.07
CA ASN A 14 -20.06 18.29 -2.62
C ASN A 14 -20.36 17.94 -1.16
N ASP A 15 -19.53 17.12 -0.51
CA ASP A 15 -19.72 16.75 0.88
C ASP A 15 -19.65 17.97 1.80
N ILE A 16 -20.48 17.97 2.83
CA ILE A 16 -20.53 19.04 3.83
C ILE A 16 -19.29 18.96 4.71
N PHE A 17 -18.66 20.10 4.95
CA PHE A 17 -17.38 20.17 5.66
C PHE A 17 -17.42 19.54 7.06
N GLU A 18 -18.52 19.68 7.81
CA GLU A 18 -18.69 19.06 9.13
C GLU A 18 -18.58 17.53 9.07
N ASP A 19 -19.18 16.91 8.06
CA ASP A 19 -19.14 15.45 7.85
C ASP A 19 -17.72 15.00 7.42
N VAL A 20 -17.07 15.79 6.55
CA VAL A 20 -15.71 15.53 6.09
C VAL A 20 -14.70 15.59 7.22
N ILE A 21 -14.84 16.52 8.17
CA ILE A 21 -13.97 16.58 9.36
C ILE A 21 -13.97 15.25 10.10
N THR A 22 -15.13 14.65 10.33
CA THR A 22 -15.25 13.37 11.01
C THR A 22 -14.55 12.26 10.22
N LEU A 23 -14.83 12.17 8.91
CA LEU A 23 -14.18 11.17 8.04
C LEU A 23 -12.66 11.30 8.02
N VAL A 24 -12.15 12.52 7.95
CA VAL A 24 -10.71 12.79 7.87
C VAL A 24 -10.00 12.49 9.20
N ILE A 25 -10.64 12.76 10.34
CA ILE A 25 -10.10 12.44 11.67
C ILE A 25 -10.03 10.93 11.88
N ASP A 26 -11.05 10.19 11.46
CA ASP A 26 -11.11 8.74 11.59
C ASP A 26 -10.21 8.01 10.57
N SER A 27 -9.80 8.72 9.52
CA SER A 27 -8.89 8.17 8.51
C SER A 27 -7.44 8.21 9.00
N HIS A 28 -6.64 7.25 8.56
CA HIS A 28 -5.19 7.23 8.82
C HIS A 28 -4.39 8.05 7.78
N TYR A 29 -5.07 8.73 6.84
CA TYR A 29 -4.43 9.43 5.74
C TYR A 29 -4.16 10.90 6.06
N SER A 30 -2.93 11.34 5.87
CA SER A 30 -2.57 12.76 5.99
C SER A 30 -3.11 13.63 4.86
N ARG A 31 -3.41 13.03 3.71
CA ARG A 31 -3.89 13.68 2.48
C ARG A 31 -4.93 12.81 1.81
N MET A 32 -6.03 13.42 1.33
CA MET A 32 -7.09 12.72 0.61
C MET A 32 -7.41 13.45 -0.68
N PRO A 33 -7.44 12.76 -1.83
CA PRO A 33 -7.93 13.35 -3.07
C PRO A 33 -9.39 13.79 -2.94
N VAL A 34 -9.72 14.89 -3.59
CA VAL A 34 -11.09 15.41 -3.68
C VAL A 34 -11.51 15.40 -5.14
N TYR A 35 -12.67 14.80 -5.43
CA TYR A 35 -13.24 14.76 -6.78
C TYR A 35 -14.52 15.57 -6.88
N SER A 36 -14.91 15.94 -8.11
CA SER A 36 -16.22 16.50 -8.43
C SER A 36 -16.94 15.55 -9.38
N ASP A 37 -18.14 15.12 -8.99
CA ASP A 37 -19.03 14.22 -9.72
C ASP A 37 -18.52 12.78 -9.85
N THR A 38 -17.31 12.58 -10.33
CA THR A 38 -16.70 11.24 -10.48
C THR A 38 -15.23 11.25 -10.10
N ILE A 39 -14.70 10.08 -9.75
CA ILE A 39 -13.28 9.89 -9.40
C ILE A 39 -12.33 10.27 -10.55
N ASP A 40 -12.83 10.34 -11.78
CA ASP A 40 -12.04 10.77 -12.94
C ASP A 40 -11.84 12.29 -12.99
N ASN A 41 -12.61 13.05 -12.20
CA ASN A 41 -12.49 14.50 -12.10
C ASN A 41 -11.94 14.91 -10.73
N ILE A 42 -10.69 14.61 -10.46
CA ILE A 42 -10.00 15.06 -9.25
C ILE A 42 -9.77 16.58 -9.34
N ILE A 43 -10.26 17.32 -8.36
CA ILE A 43 -10.13 18.79 -8.28
C ILE A 43 -9.00 19.25 -7.37
N GLY A 44 -8.38 18.34 -6.63
CA GLY A 44 -7.24 18.61 -5.76
C GLY A 44 -7.13 17.63 -4.59
N VAL A 45 -6.39 18.03 -3.58
CA VAL A 45 -6.11 17.24 -2.36
C VAL A 45 -6.45 18.05 -1.12
N LEU A 46 -7.11 17.41 -0.17
CA LEU A 46 -7.39 17.94 1.15
C LEU A 46 -6.33 17.44 2.14
N HIS A 47 -5.79 18.34 2.95
CA HIS A 47 -4.82 18.02 3.98
C HIS A 47 -5.46 18.03 5.36
N ILE A 48 -5.26 16.97 6.16
CA ILE A 48 -5.83 16.88 7.52
C ILE A 48 -5.47 18.08 8.41
N LYS A 49 -4.23 18.58 8.34
CA LYS A 49 -3.80 19.74 9.14
C LYS A 49 -4.57 21.02 8.78
N GLU A 50 -4.88 21.19 7.50
CA GLU A 50 -5.65 22.34 7.04
C GLU A 50 -7.12 22.18 7.44
N THR A 51 -7.70 20.99 7.27
CA THR A 51 -9.05 20.67 7.74
C THR A 51 -9.25 21.05 9.20
N LEU A 52 -8.31 20.68 10.08
CA LEU A 52 -8.35 21.03 11.49
C LEU A 52 -8.20 22.55 11.75
N SER A 53 -7.49 23.27 10.90
CA SER A 53 -7.38 24.72 10.99
C SER A 53 -8.67 25.43 10.61
N TYR A 54 -9.30 25.01 9.50
CA TYR A 54 -10.55 25.56 9.01
C TYR A 54 -11.77 25.16 9.87
N SER A 55 -11.74 24.03 10.57
CA SER A 55 -12.82 23.56 11.46
C SER A 55 -13.13 24.52 12.61
N ARG A 56 -12.21 25.44 12.91
CA ARG A 56 -12.42 26.50 13.93
C ARG A 56 -13.33 27.64 13.47
N GLN A 57 -13.77 27.60 12.22
CA GLN A 57 -14.63 28.65 11.62
C GLN A 57 -16.05 28.08 11.44
N PRO A 58 -17.01 28.39 12.36
CA PRO A 58 -18.34 27.78 12.35
C PRO A 58 -19.15 28.06 11.07
N GLU A 59 -18.87 29.18 10.42
CA GLU A 59 -19.51 29.58 9.16
C GLU A 59 -19.16 28.70 7.95
N LEU A 60 -18.09 27.90 8.06
CA LEU A 60 -17.66 26.98 7.01
C LEU A 60 -18.25 25.58 7.18
N LEU A 61 -18.65 25.19 8.40
CA LEU A 61 -19.04 23.81 8.71
C LEU A 61 -20.19 23.28 7.84
N LYS A 62 -21.10 24.14 7.41
CA LYS A 62 -22.28 23.77 6.59
C LYS A 62 -22.09 23.99 5.09
N LYS A 63 -20.88 24.31 4.66
CA LYS A 63 -20.57 24.50 3.24
C LYS A 63 -20.02 23.22 2.62
N PRO A 64 -20.29 22.96 1.33
CA PRO A 64 -19.56 21.97 0.55
C PRO A 64 -18.06 22.29 0.55
N ILE A 65 -17.22 21.25 0.66
CA ILE A 65 -15.76 21.46 0.76
C ILE A 65 -15.17 22.16 -0.46
N LYS A 66 -15.73 21.95 -1.64
CA LYS A 66 -15.30 22.62 -2.88
C LYS A 66 -15.56 24.13 -2.89
N GLU A 67 -16.47 24.65 -2.04
CA GLU A 67 -16.80 26.07 -1.93
C GLU A 67 -15.97 26.81 -0.87
N ILE A 68 -15.07 26.10 -0.17
CA ILE A 68 -14.22 26.68 0.86
C ILE A 68 -12.87 27.04 0.23
N ASP A 69 -12.65 28.34 0.05
CA ASP A 69 -11.42 28.85 -0.56
C ASP A 69 -10.17 28.40 0.23
N GLY A 70 -9.20 27.82 -0.47
CA GLY A 70 -7.92 27.42 0.08
C GLY A 70 -7.92 26.12 0.88
N LEU A 71 -9.07 25.46 1.07
CA LEU A 71 -9.17 24.18 1.75
C LEU A 71 -8.60 23.03 0.87
N ILE A 72 -8.96 23.04 -0.42
CA ILE A 72 -8.49 22.07 -1.40
C ILE A 72 -7.26 22.65 -2.11
N ARG A 73 -6.15 21.91 -2.04
CA ARG A 73 -4.90 22.25 -2.71
C ARG A 73 -4.86 21.66 -4.11
N PRO A 74 -4.28 22.34 -5.10
CA PRO A 74 -4.02 21.73 -6.40
C PRO A 74 -3.16 20.48 -6.26
N VAL A 75 -3.27 19.55 -7.22
CA VAL A 75 -2.49 18.32 -7.30
C VAL A 75 -2.01 18.13 -8.73
N ASP A 76 -0.81 17.59 -8.89
CA ASP A 76 -0.24 17.31 -10.20
C ASP A 76 -0.76 15.99 -10.78
N PHE A 77 -0.88 15.96 -12.12
CA PHE A 77 -1.30 14.79 -12.88
C PHE A 77 -0.15 14.28 -13.74
N ILE A 78 0.06 12.97 -13.72
CA ILE A 78 1.12 12.31 -14.49
C ILE A 78 0.55 11.13 -15.28
N PRO A 79 1.14 10.78 -16.44
CA PRO A 79 0.76 9.56 -17.16
C PRO A 79 1.31 8.31 -16.48
N GLU A 80 0.64 7.16 -16.67
CA GLU A 80 1.09 5.85 -16.17
C GLU A 80 2.50 5.45 -16.60
N THR A 81 2.94 5.96 -17.76
CA THR A 81 4.27 5.68 -18.33
C THR A 81 5.40 6.50 -17.71
N ARG A 82 5.10 7.33 -16.68
CA ARG A 82 6.11 8.18 -16.05
C ARG A 82 7.18 7.34 -15.35
N ASN A 83 8.46 7.67 -15.61
CA ASN A 83 9.57 7.00 -14.93
C ASN A 83 9.64 7.42 -13.46
N ILE A 84 9.74 6.44 -12.55
CA ILE A 84 9.71 6.63 -11.09
C ILE A 84 10.85 7.52 -10.60
N ASN A 85 12.09 7.32 -11.09
CA ASN A 85 13.23 8.12 -10.65
C ASN A 85 13.09 9.60 -11.02
N ALA A 86 12.57 9.88 -12.21
CA ALA A 86 12.29 11.25 -12.63
C ALA A 86 11.16 11.87 -11.81
N LEU A 87 10.10 11.09 -11.55
CA LEU A 87 8.97 11.51 -10.72
C LEU A 87 9.45 11.85 -9.30
N PHE A 88 10.26 11.00 -8.69
CA PHE A 88 10.81 11.25 -7.36
C PHE A 88 11.55 12.59 -7.25
N GLN A 89 12.42 12.87 -8.22
CA GLN A 89 13.17 14.15 -8.24
C GLN A 89 12.26 15.36 -8.41
N GLU A 90 11.22 15.25 -9.24
CA GLU A 90 10.21 16.30 -9.43
C GLU A 90 9.42 16.55 -8.17
N MET A 91 8.83 15.51 -7.56
CA MET A 91 8.07 15.60 -6.33
C MET A 91 8.93 16.17 -5.19
N GLN A 92 10.19 15.73 -5.07
CA GLN A 92 11.13 16.25 -4.06
C GLN A 92 11.41 17.74 -4.26
N SER A 93 11.67 18.18 -5.49
CA SER A 93 11.98 19.58 -5.80
C SER A 93 10.77 20.50 -5.64
N ALA A 94 9.58 20.03 -6.01
CA ALA A 94 8.31 20.72 -5.85
C ALA A 94 7.75 20.66 -4.43
N LYS A 95 8.29 19.79 -3.56
CA LYS A 95 7.75 19.45 -2.23
C LYS A 95 6.33 18.89 -2.29
N GLU A 96 6.03 18.18 -3.37
CA GLU A 96 4.80 17.46 -3.58
C GLU A 96 4.92 16.06 -2.95
N HIS A 97 3.86 15.62 -2.28
CA HIS A 97 3.84 14.31 -1.60
C HIS A 97 2.86 13.33 -2.22
N MET A 98 2.05 13.80 -3.17
CA MET A 98 1.04 13.00 -3.84
C MET A 98 0.82 13.53 -5.25
N VAL A 99 0.70 12.64 -6.21
CA VAL A 99 0.32 12.94 -7.59
C VAL A 99 -0.79 11.99 -8.04
N ILE A 100 -1.61 12.44 -8.96
CA ILE A 100 -2.66 11.63 -9.58
C ILE A 100 -2.12 11.03 -10.88
N VAL A 101 -2.32 9.74 -11.06
CA VAL A 101 -1.94 9.02 -12.27
C VAL A 101 -3.14 8.94 -13.20
N VAL A 102 -2.94 9.29 -14.46
CA VAL A 102 -3.98 9.24 -15.49
C VAL A 102 -3.59 8.32 -16.63
N ASP A 103 -4.59 7.64 -17.18
CA ASP A 103 -4.45 6.83 -18.40
C ASP A 103 -4.39 7.69 -19.67
N GLU A 104 -4.29 7.04 -20.84
CA GLU A 104 -4.25 7.69 -22.15
C GLU A 104 -5.56 8.40 -22.54
N TYR A 105 -6.64 8.16 -21.85
CA TYR A 105 -7.93 8.79 -22.03
C TYR A 105 -8.17 9.95 -21.06
N GLY A 106 -7.23 10.21 -20.16
CA GLY A 106 -7.33 11.22 -19.12
C GLY A 106 -8.18 10.80 -17.91
N GLN A 107 -8.50 9.50 -17.77
CA GLN A 107 -9.20 8.97 -16.61
C GLN A 107 -8.22 8.70 -15.48
N THR A 108 -8.67 8.84 -14.24
CA THR A 108 -7.84 8.50 -13.07
C THR A 108 -7.55 6.99 -13.04
N ALA A 109 -6.30 6.61 -13.22
CA ALA A 109 -5.81 5.24 -13.10
C ALA A 109 -5.45 4.91 -11.64
N GLY A 110 -4.89 5.88 -10.91
CA GLY A 110 -4.47 5.72 -9.55
C GLY A 110 -3.87 6.97 -8.94
N LEU A 111 -3.13 6.81 -7.86
CA LEU A 111 -2.29 7.84 -7.28
C LEU A 111 -0.94 7.25 -6.84
N VAL A 112 0.06 8.10 -6.72
CA VAL A 112 1.38 7.76 -6.17
C VAL A 112 1.73 8.77 -5.11
N THR A 113 2.22 8.29 -3.97
CA THR A 113 2.76 9.12 -2.91
C THR A 113 4.29 9.08 -2.89
N MET A 114 4.91 10.06 -2.24
CA MET A 114 6.35 10.08 -2.03
C MET A 114 6.80 8.87 -1.20
N GLU A 115 5.96 8.49 -0.25
CA GLU A 115 6.12 7.35 0.64
C GLU A 115 6.19 6.04 -0.15
N ASP A 116 5.28 5.81 -1.13
CA ASP A 116 5.28 4.62 -2.00
C ASP A 116 6.57 4.51 -2.82
N ILE A 117 7.08 5.65 -3.33
CA ILE A 117 8.32 5.68 -4.10
C ILE A 117 9.53 5.36 -3.20
N LEU A 118 9.54 5.90 -1.99
CA LEU A 118 10.62 5.63 -1.04
C LEU A 118 10.63 4.17 -0.61
N GLU A 119 9.46 3.56 -0.38
CA GLU A 119 9.32 2.15 -0.06
C GLU A 119 9.90 1.26 -1.17
N GLU A 120 9.61 1.58 -2.43
CA GLU A 120 10.15 0.84 -3.58
C GLU A 120 11.68 0.98 -3.74
N ILE A 121 12.25 2.14 -3.39
CA ILE A 121 13.69 2.41 -3.56
C ILE A 121 14.51 1.86 -2.38
N VAL A 122 13.99 1.97 -1.17
CA VAL A 122 14.72 1.67 0.09
C VAL A 122 14.33 0.28 0.63
N GLY A 123 13.23 -0.31 0.15
CA GLY A 123 12.57 -1.43 0.81
C GLY A 123 11.79 -0.98 2.05
N ASN A 124 11.12 -1.90 2.70
CA ASN A 124 10.47 -1.61 3.97
C ASN A 124 11.48 -1.01 4.95
N ILE A 125 11.34 0.26 5.27
CA ILE A 125 12.06 0.87 6.38
C ILE A 125 11.38 0.31 7.62
N LEU A 126 11.97 -0.73 8.22
CA LEU A 126 11.55 -1.23 9.51
C LEU A 126 11.66 -0.06 10.50
N ASP A 127 10.52 0.41 11.02
CA ASP A 127 10.51 1.37 12.13
C ASP A 127 11.09 0.64 13.36
N GLU A 128 11.85 1.34 14.20
CA GLU A 128 12.41 0.78 15.45
C GLU A 128 11.32 0.26 16.41
N HIS A 129 10.04 0.48 16.09
CA HIS A 129 8.84 0.05 16.82
C HIS A 129 7.96 -0.94 16.05
N ASP A 130 8.29 -1.27 14.80
CA ASP A 130 7.66 -2.42 14.17
C ASP A 130 8.15 -3.65 14.94
N GLU A 131 7.25 -4.25 15.71
CA GLU A 131 7.44 -5.61 16.17
C GLU A 131 7.78 -6.38 14.89
N GLU A 132 9.00 -6.93 14.83
CA GLU A 132 9.39 -7.86 13.77
C GLU A 132 8.21 -8.79 13.58
N ASP A 133 7.43 -8.62 12.51
CA ASP A 133 6.59 -9.69 12.02
C ASP A 133 7.57 -10.81 11.70
N THR A 134 7.84 -11.63 12.72
CA THR A 134 8.72 -12.78 12.58
C THR A 134 8.02 -13.70 11.61
N TYR A 135 8.35 -13.54 10.32
CA TYR A 135 7.86 -14.40 9.24
C TYR A 135 8.21 -15.86 9.54
N ILE A 136 9.13 -16.10 10.48
CA ILE A 136 9.64 -17.42 10.88
C ILE A 136 9.66 -17.53 12.41
N GLU A 137 8.81 -18.38 12.98
CA GLU A 137 8.80 -18.75 14.39
C GLU A 137 9.30 -20.20 14.58
N LYS A 138 10.41 -20.39 15.29
CA LYS A 138 10.92 -21.72 15.64
C LYS A 138 10.25 -22.22 16.92
N LYS A 139 9.53 -23.33 16.83
CA LYS A 139 8.89 -23.97 17.99
C LYS A 139 9.86 -24.85 18.80
N PRO A 140 9.53 -25.11 20.09
CA PRO A 140 10.38 -25.94 20.96
C PRO A 140 10.58 -27.39 20.48
N ASP A 141 9.66 -27.90 19.67
CA ASP A 141 9.73 -29.25 19.08
C ASP A 141 10.61 -29.33 17.83
N GLY A 142 11.24 -28.22 17.45
CA GLY A 142 12.11 -28.10 16.27
C GLY A 142 11.40 -27.82 14.97
N THR A 143 10.07 -27.65 14.98
CA THR A 143 9.29 -27.19 13.83
C THR A 143 9.36 -25.68 13.67
N PHE A 144 9.09 -25.19 12.46
CA PHE A 144 9.02 -23.76 12.16
C PHE A 144 7.60 -23.43 11.71
N VAL A 145 7.08 -22.29 12.15
CA VAL A 145 5.89 -21.66 11.58
C VAL A 145 6.36 -20.49 10.75
N MET A 146 5.98 -20.46 9.49
CA MET A 146 6.44 -19.43 8.55
C MET A 146 5.25 -18.82 7.82
N ASN A 147 5.35 -17.54 7.53
CA ASN A 147 4.40 -16.88 6.63
C ASN A 147 4.69 -17.33 5.19
N GLY A 148 3.64 -17.57 4.38
CA GLY A 148 3.81 -17.93 2.97
C GLY A 148 4.50 -16.86 2.11
N MET A 149 4.51 -15.61 2.56
CA MET A 149 5.20 -14.49 1.92
C MET A 149 6.67 -14.35 2.34
N THR A 150 7.15 -15.22 3.23
CA THR A 150 8.57 -15.22 3.64
C THR A 150 9.47 -15.39 2.41
N PRO A 151 10.50 -14.54 2.23
CA PRO A 151 11.50 -14.71 1.18
C PRO A 151 12.20 -16.07 1.28
N LEU A 152 12.45 -16.72 0.13
CA LEU A 152 13.10 -18.03 0.12
C LEU A 152 14.53 -17.99 0.69
N GLU A 153 15.22 -16.87 0.58
CA GLU A 153 16.54 -16.65 1.20
C GLU A 153 16.47 -16.82 2.72
N GLU A 154 15.49 -16.17 3.39
CA GLU A 154 15.29 -16.28 4.83
C GLU A 154 14.84 -17.69 5.24
N VAL A 155 13.98 -18.34 4.42
CA VAL A 155 13.60 -19.75 4.63
C VAL A 155 14.82 -20.65 4.55
N GLY A 156 15.69 -20.41 3.56
CA GLY A 156 16.94 -21.14 3.37
C GLY A 156 17.87 -21.01 4.57
N GLU A 157 18.08 -19.81 5.07
CA GLU A 157 18.87 -19.55 6.26
C GLU A 157 18.31 -20.28 7.50
N ALA A 158 16.99 -20.14 7.73
CA ALA A 158 16.33 -20.75 8.90
C ALA A 158 16.38 -22.30 8.91
N LEU A 159 16.26 -22.90 7.72
CA LEU A 159 16.23 -24.35 7.55
C LEU A 159 17.61 -24.95 7.18
N ASN A 160 18.62 -24.10 6.96
CA ASN A 160 19.94 -24.45 6.43
C ASN A 160 19.85 -25.21 5.10
N LEU A 161 19.01 -24.67 4.19
CA LEU A 161 18.77 -25.13 2.83
C LEU A 161 19.26 -24.08 1.84
N ASP A 162 19.60 -24.52 0.62
CA ASP A 162 20.01 -23.67 -0.48
C ASP A 162 18.94 -23.67 -1.57
N PHE A 163 18.42 -22.49 -1.89
CA PHE A 163 17.40 -22.25 -2.91
C PHE A 163 17.92 -21.37 -4.08
N GLU A 164 19.26 -21.22 -4.23
CA GLU A 164 19.88 -20.29 -5.20
C GLU A 164 19.46 -20.53 -6.66
N ASP A 165 18.98 -21.73 -7.02
CA ASP A 165 18.59 -22.10 -8.38
C ASP A 165 17.05 -22.08 -8.61
N GLU A 166 16.25 -21.61 -7.63
CA GLU A 166 14.79 -21.61 -7.76
C GLU A 166 14.26 -20.29 -8.37
N ASP A 167 13.32 -20.41 -9.30
CA ASP A 167 12.71 -19.26 -10.02
C ASP A 167 11.61 -18.54 -9.16
N TYR A 168 11.64 -18.69 -7.83
CA TYR A 168 10.59 -18.18 -6.92
C TYR A 168 11.18 -17.33 -5.80
N ASP A 169 10.55 -16.19 -5.54
CA ASP A 169 11.01 -15.25 -4.52
C ASP A 169 10.49 -15.56 -3.11
N THR A 170 9.36 -16.29 -2.98
CA THR A 170 8.68 -16.54 -1.71
C THR A 170 8.37 -18.02 -1.47
N LEU A 171 8.21 -18.39 -0.19
CA LEU A 171 7.81 -19.74 0.23
C LEU A 171 6.49 -20.19 -0.45
N ASN A 172 5.51 -19.29 -0.56
CA ASN A 172 4.24 -19.61 -1.21
C ASN A 172 4.41 -19.86 -2.72
N GLY A 173 5.26 -19.08 -3.40
CA GLY A 173 5.60 -19.30 -4.80
C GLY A 173 6.20 -20.68 -5.04
N LEU A 174 7.16 -21.07 -4.22
CA LEU A 174 7.78 -22.40 -4.26
C LEU A 174 6.73 -23.50 -4.01
N LEU A 175 5.90 -23.37 -2.97
CA LEU A 175 4.87 -24.36 -2.65
C LEU A 175 3.86 -24.56 -3.78
N ILE A 176 3.35 -23.47 -4.36
CA ILE A 176 2.39 -23.54 -5.47
C ILE A 176 3.01 -24.23 -6.67
N SER A 177 4.28 -23.98 -6.97
CA SER A 177 4.98 -24.63 -8.07
C SER A 177 5.16 -26.14 -7.86
N LEU A 178 5.47 -26.55 -6.62
CA LEU A 178 5.67 -27.96 -6.28
C LEU A 178 4.36 -28.78 -6.31
N ILE A 179 3.23 -28.16 -5.98
CA ILE A 179 1.93 -28.85 -5.87
C ILE A 179 0.98 -28.58 -7.03
N ASP A 180 1.35 -27.66 -7.92
CA ASP A 180 0.56 -27.25 -9.12
C ASP A 180 -0.89 -26.84 -8.78
N LYS A 181 -1.12 -26.35 -7.57
CA LYS A 181 -2.43 -25.83 -7.09
C LYS A 181 -2.25 -24.92 -5.88
N ILE A 182 -3.28 -24.11 -5.59
CA ILE A 182 -3.34 -23.33 -4.35
C ILE A 182 -3.68 -24.28 -3.19
N PRO A 183 -2.85 -24.34 -2.12
CA PRO A 183 -3.12 -25.20 -0.96
C PRO A 183 -4.43 -24.85 -0.27
N SER A 184 -5.15 -25.87 0.20
CA SER A 184 -6.31 -25.68 1.07
C SER A 184 -5.86 -25.53 2.52
N GLU A 185 -6.71 -24.90 3.35
CA GLU A 185 -6.44 -24.78 4.78
C GLU A 185 -6.25 -26.17 5.43
N HIS A 186 -5.21 -26.32 6.25
CA HIS A 186 -4.79 -27.58 6.90
C HIS A 186 -4.33 -28.71 5.95
N GLU A 187 -4.08 -28.43 4.70
CA GLU A 187 -3.52 -29.41 3.79
C GLU A 187 -2.02 -29.64 4.13
N VAL A 188 -1.58 -30.89 4.10
CA VAL A 188 -0.19 -31.26 4.40
C VAL A 188 0.47 -31.77 3.13
N PHE A 189 1.63 -31.21 2.80
CA PHE A 189 2.43 -31.61 1.66
C PHE A 189 3.78 -32.12 2.12
N GLU A 190 4.31 -33.08 1.39
CA GLU A 190 5.68 -33.55 1.53
C GLU A 190 6.45 -33.14 0.28
N ALA A 191 7.35 -32.18 0.42
CA ALA A 191 8.25 -31.77 -0.66
C ALA A 191 9.57 -32.52 -0.49
N VAL A 192 9.91 -33.35 -1.44
CA VAL A 192 11.17 -34.10 -1.48
C VAL A 192 12.13 -33.36 -2.41
N SER A 193 12.90 -32.44 -1.85
CA SER A 193 14.10 -31.89 -2.49
C SER A 193 15.25 -32.19 -1.55
N TYR A 194 16.03 -33.24 -1.80
CA TYR A 194 17.24 -33.71 -1.06
C TYR A 194 17.20 -33.65 0.48
N THR A 195 16.19 -33.05 1.09
CA THR A 195 15.89 -33.00 2.52
C THR A 195 14.38 -33.02 2.73
N HIS A 196 13.88 -33.86 3.65
CA HIS A 196 12.44 -34.01 3.95
C HIS A 196 11.87 -32.75 4.61
N LEU A 197 10.99 -32.03 3.92
CA LEU A 197 10.18 -30.94 4.45
C LEU A 197 8.71 -31.37 4.51
N THR A 198 8.14 -31.48 5.71
CA THR A 198 6.69 -31.67 5.93
C THR A 198 6.10 -30.35 6.38
N LEU A 199 5.19 -29.75 5.58
CA LEU A 199 4.58 -28.45 5.87
C LEU A 199 3.07 -28.61 6.08
N PRO A 200 2.53 -28.41 7.30
CA PRO A 200 1.12 -28.15 7.50
C PRO A 200 0.81 -26.68 7.19
N THR A 201 0.00 -26.40 6.19
CA THR A 201 -0.42 -25.04 5.85
C THR A 201 -1.58 -24.59 6.75
N THR A 202 -1.36 -23.60 7.60
CA THR A 202 -2.42 -22.82 8.24
C THR A 202 -2.49 -21.46 7.57
N SER A 203 -3.44 -21.27 6.64
CA SER A 203 -3.76 -19.96 6.08
C SER A 203 -4.62 -19.19 7.08
N ARG A 204 -4.15 -18.04 7.59
CA ARG A 204 -5.01 -16.99 8.13
C ARG A 204 -5.21 -15.96 7.03
N VAL A 205 -6.47 -15.79 6.61
CA VAL A 205 -6.96 -14.64 5.85
C VAL A 205 -7.09 -13.46 6.79
#